data_80ff05b9dcbeb5f89b596c429f5002b5
#
_entry.id   80ff05b9dcbeb5f89b596c429f5002b5
#
_cell.length_a   1.000
_cell.length_b   1.000
_cell.length_c   1.000
_cell.angle_alpha   90.00
_cell.angle_beta   90.00
_cell.angle_gamma   90.00
#
_symmetry.space_group_name_H-M   'P 1'
#
loop_
_entity.id
_entity.type
_entity.pdbx_description
1 polymer ?
#
loop_
_entity_poly.entity_id
_entity_poly.type
_entity_poly.pdbx_seq_one_letter_code
_entity_poly.pdbx_strand_id
1 'polypeptide(L)'
;MYISPKVLTEIMDTIGRQKPECGGILAADQNGGIADYYFDADAGVGNATYIPSRLPIQDFVQKHWSGPALRFCGVVHSHPPCSPCVPSNVDIQMACRIMRANRMERLYLLIVQGEKCRLFCVAAHGKDE
;
A
#
# COMPACT_ATOMS: atom_id res chain seq x y z
N MET A 1 -9.72 9.60 -6.62
CA MET A 1 -9.77 8.39 -5.77
C MET A 1 -10.19 8.77 -4.37
N TYR A 2 -11.15 8.09 -3.82
CA TYR A 2 -11.67 8.35 -2.48
C TYR A 2 -11.04 7.39 -1.48
N ILE A 3 -10.62 7.91 -0.33
CA ILE A 3 -10.14 7.09 0.78
C ILE A 3 -11.09 7.29 1.95
N SER A 4 -11.60 6.18 2.49
CA SER A 4 -12.48 6.22 3.64
C SER A 4 -11.81 6.95 4.82
N PRO A 5 -12.50 7.88 5.50
CA PRO A 5 -11.92 8.52 6.68
C PRO A 5 -11.50 7.52 7.75
N LYS A 6 -12.25 6.43 7.90
CA LYS A 6 -11.89 5.38 8.85
C LYS A 6 -10.54 4.76 8.50
N VAL A 7 -10.33 4.45 7.23
CA VAL A 7 -9.06 3.87 6.76
C VAL A 7 -7.91 4.85 7.00
N LEU A 8 -8.11 6.12 6.68
CA LEU A 8 -7.07 7.11 6.87
C LEU A 8 -6.69 7.23 8.35
N THR A 9 -7.68 7.22 9.24
CA THR A 9 -7.42 7.24 10.68
C THR A 9 -6.62 6.02 11.12
N GLU A 10 -6.99 4.83 10.64
CA GLU A 10 -6.27 3.61 10.99
C GLU A 10 -4.83 3.64 10.50
N ILE A 11 -4.60 4.17 9.30
CA ILE A 11 -3.26 4.32 8.75
C ILE A 11 -2.42 5.24 9.64
N MET A 12 -2.96 6.39 10.00
CA MET A 12 -2.22 7.34 10.81
C MET A 12 -2.00 6.84 12.23
N ASP A 13 -2.90 6.01 12.75
CA ASP A 13 -2.76 5.43 14.09
C ASP A 13 -1.75 4.29 14.13
N THR A 14 -1.41 3.70 13.01
CA THR A 14 -0.44 2.59 12.93
C THR A 14 0.85 3.07 12.28
N ILE A 15 0.84 3.24 10.96
CA ILE A 15 2.03 3.65 10.21
C ILE A 15 2.51 5.03 10.65
N GLY A 16 1.58 5.94 10.87
CA GLY A 16 1.93 7.31 11.22
C GLY A 16 2.59 7.46 12.57
N ARG A 17 2.50 6.45 13.45
CA ARG A 17 3.08 6.49 14.79
C ARG A 17 4.37 5.69 14.94
N GLN A 18 4.80 5.03 13.89
CA GLN A 18 5.98 4.18 13.96
C GLN A 18 7.11 4.76 13.13
N LYS A 19 8.32 4.29 13.43
CA LYS A 19 9.47 4.70 12.65
C LYS A 19 9.35 4.20 11.22
N PRO A 20 9.76 5.00 10.23
CA PRO A 20 9.85 4.50 8.86
C PRO A 20 10.96 3.45 8.74
N GLU A 21 10.88 2.53 7.82
CA GLU A 21 9.72 2.44 6.95
C GLU A 21 8.89 1.25 7.39
N CYS A 22 7.63 1.46 7.50
CA CYS A 22 6.67 0.38 7.78
C CYS A 22 5.50 0.57 6.83
N GLY A 23 4.62 -0.42 6.76
CA GLY A 23 3.57 -0.33 5.78
C GLY A 23 2.45 -1.33 5.95
N GLY A 24 1.62 -1.39 4.94
CA GLY A 24 0.48 -2.27 4.90
C GLY A 24 -0.12 -2.32 3.51
N ILE A 25 -1.29 -2.90 3.41
CA ILE A 25 -1.98 -3.06 2.13
C ILE A 25 -3.38 -2.46 2.21
N LEU A 26 -3.90 -2.14 1.03
CA LEU A 26 -5.17 -1.44 0.87
C LEU A 26 -6.12 -2.24 0.01
N ALA A 27 -7.41 -2.12 0.29
CA ALA A 27 -8.45 -2.72 -0.53
C ALA A 27 -9.45 -1.67 -0.99
N ALA A 28 -9.95 -1.86 -2.21
CA ALA A 28 -10.99 -1.01 -2.77
C ALA A 28 -12.34 -1.71 -2.69
N ASP A 29 -13.40 -0.91 -2.54
CA ASP A 29 -14.76 -1.41 -2.62
C ASP A 29 -15.24 -1.42 -4.07
N GLN A 30 -16.51 -1.79 -4.27
CA GLN A 30 -17.09 -1.90 -5.60
C GLN A 30 -17.20 -0.56 -6.33
N ASN A 31 -17.15 0.54 -5.59
CA ASN A 31 -17.19 1.89 -6.18
C ASN A 31 -15.79 2.43 -6.46
N GLY A 32 -14.76 1.65 -6.19
CA GLY A 32 -13.38 2.05 -6.46
C GLY A 32 -12.72 2.87 -5.36
N GLY A 33 -13.43 3.11 -4.25
CA GLY A 33 -12.83 3.82 -3.12
C GLY A 33 -12.00 2.90 -2.25
N ILE A 34 -10.94 3.43 -1.64
CA ILE A 34 -10.14 2.67 -0.70
C ILE A 34 -10.92 2.55 0.61
N ALA A 35 -11.35 1.35 0.95
CA ALA A 35 -12.32 1.09 2.00
C ALA A 35 -11.82 0.19 3.10
N ASP A 36 -10.65 -0.44 2.96
CA ASP A 36 -10.09 -1.26 4.02
C ASP A 36 -8.57 -1.23 3.98
N TYR A 37 -7.97 -1.61 5.09
CA TYR A 37 -6.53 -1.49 5.31
C TYR A 37 -6.07 -2.59 6.26
N TYR A 38 -4.92 -3.18 5.98
CA TYR A 38 -4.28 -4.14 6.86
C TYR A 38 -2.86 -3.66 7.16
N PHE A 39 -2.56 -3.42 8.44
CA PHE A 39 -1.22 -3.03 8.86
C PHE A 39 -0.32 -4.27 8.91
N ASP A 40 0.83 -4.18 8.23
CA ASP A 40 1.79 -5.29 8.17
C ASP A 40 2.70 -5.21 9.41
N ALA A 41 2.19 -5.73 10.51
CA ALA A 41 2.91 -5.67 11.78
C ALA A 41 4.13 -6.60 11.82
N ASP A 42 4.19 -7.57 10.90
CA ASP A 42 5.31 -8.51 10.85
C ASP A 42 6.51 -7.96 10.11
N ALA A 43 6.36 -6.86 9.39
CA ALA A 43 7.48 -6.21 8.74
C ALA A 43 8.33 -5.49 9.78
N GLY A 44 9.65 -5.50 9.58
CA GLY A 44 10.54 -4.78 10.48
C GLY A 44 10.30 -3.28 10.41
N VAL A 45 10.51 -2.60 11.54
CA VAL A 45 10.39 -1.16 11.63
C VAL A 45 11.77 -0.55 11.57
N GLY A 46 11.90 0.59 10.86
CA GLY A 46 13.18 1.28 10.75
C GLY A 46 14.08 0.77 9.65
N ASN A 47 13.57 -0.10 8.79
CA ASN A 47 14.31 -0.56 7.62
C ASN A 47 14.40 0.56 6.57
N ALA A 48 15.40 0.48 5.71
CA ALA A 48 15.56 1.45 4.64
C ALA A 48 14.42 1.40 3.62
N THR A 49 13.75 0.25 3.52
CA THR A 49 12.68 0.03 2.56
C THR A 49 11.63 -0.87 3.21
N TYR A 50 10.36 -0.55 3.02
CA TYR A 50 9.30 -1.44 3.45
C TYR A 50 9.22 -2.62 2.49
N ILE A 51 9.30 -3.83 3.06
CA ILE A 51 9.15 -5.06 2.30
C ILE A 51 7.93 -5.79 2.86
N PRO A 52 6.88 -5.99 2.05
CA PRO A 52 5.67 -6.66 2.52
C PRO A 52 5.94 -8.07 3.03
N SER A 53 5.29 -8.43 4.14
CA SER A 53 5.38 -9.76 4.75
C SER A 53 4.48 -10.71 3.99
N ARG A 54 5.07 -11.48 3.09
CA ARG A 54 4.34 -12.22 2.07
C ARG A 54 3.26 -13.15 2.63
N LEU A 55 3.62 -14.04 3.57
CA LEU A 55 2.68 -15.05 4.04
C LEU A 55 1.53 -14.46 4.86
N PRO A 56 1.79 -13.60 5.85
CA PRO A 56 0.69 -12.96 6.58
C PRO A 56 -0.24 -12.16 5.67
N ILE A 57 0.31 -11.45 4.70
CA ILE A 57 -0.49 -10.66 3.76
C ILE A 57 -1.37 -11.56 2.90
N GLN A 58 -0.80 -12.63 2.34
CA GLN A 58 -1.57 -13.55 1.52
C GLN A 58 -2.71 -14.19 2.30
N ASP A 59 -2.44 -14.59 3.54
CA ASP A 59 -3.45 -15.17 4.40
C ASP A 59 -4.59 -14.16 4.68
N PHE A 60 -4.24 -12.93 4.99
CA PHE A 60 -5.23 -11.90 5.26
C PHE A 60 -6.10 -11.62 4.04
N VAL A 61 -5.47 -11.46 2.87
CA VAL A 61 -6.20 -11.18 1.63
C VAL A 61 -7.16 -12.31 1.31
N GLN A 62 -6.70 -13.55 1.45
CA GLN A 62 -7.54 -14.70 1.17
C GLN A 62 -8.75 -14.76 2.11
N LYS A 63 -8.56 -14.43 3.37
CA LYS A 63 -9.64 -14.50 4.36
C LYS A 63 -10.61 -13.35 4.29
N HIS A 64 -10.13 -12.15 3.92
CA HIS A 64 -10.95 -10.95 4.10
C HIS A 64 -11.25 -10.21 2.79
N TRP A 65 -10.43 -10.36 1.76
CA TRP A 65 -10.57 -9.60 0.52
C TRP A 65 -10.70 -10.47 -0.73
N SER A 66 -11.10 -11.71 -0.58
CA SER A 66 -11.25 -12.61 -1.74
C SER A 66 -12.65 -12.58 -2.33
N GLY A 67 -13.60 -11.96 -1.65
CA GLY A 67 -14.95 -11.84 -2.16
C GLY A 67 -15.12 -10.62 -3.06
N PRO A 68 -16.35 -10.38 -3.56
CA PRO A 68 -16.59 -9.27 -4.48
C PRO A 68 -16.66 -7.91 -3.80
N ALA A 69 -16.84 -7.86 -2.48
CA ALA A 69 -17.03 -6.59 -1.78
C ALA A 69 -15.76 -5.76 -1.67
N LEU A 70 -14.62 -6.43 -1.47
CA LEU A 70 -13.33 -5.77 -1.29
C LEU A 70 -12.27 -6.48 -2.11
N ARG A 71 -11.39 -5.70 -2.75
CA ARG A 71 -10.31 -6.23 -3.56
C ARG A 71 -9.02 -5.55 -3.20
N PHE A 72 -7.94 -6.31 -3.10
CA PHE A 72 -6.61 -5.73 -2.95
C PHE A 72 -6.36 -4.73 -4.08
N CYS A 73 -5.94 -3.52 -3.73
CA CYS A 73 -5.74 -2.47 -4.73
C CYS A 73 -4.44 -1.70 -4.55
N GLY A 74 -3.75 -1.84 -3.43
CA GLY A 74 -2.57 -1.02 -3.25
C GLY A 74 -1.77 -1.33 -2.00
N VAL A 75 -0.69 -0.57 -1.87
CA VAL A 75 0.25 -0.67 -0.77
C VAL A 75 0.38 0.72 -0.15
N VAL A 76 0.49 0.78 1.16
CA VAL A 76 0.78 2.01 1.87
C VAL A 76 2.06 1.80 2.67
N HIS A 77 2.95 2.80 2.65
CA HIS A 77 4.14 2.75 3.49
C HIS A 77 4.60 4.16 3.82
N SER A 78 5.44 4.25 4.85
CA SER A 78 5.96 5.53 5.30
C SER A 78 7.33 5.79 4.70
N HIS A 79 7.63 7.06 4.49
CA HIS A 79 8.97 7.53 4.11
C HIS A 79 9.56 8.36 5.24
N PRO A 80 10.89 8.34 5.40
CA PRO A 80 11.55 9.20 6.38
C PRO A 80 11.30 10.68 6.07
N PRO A 81 11.32 11.55 7.08
CA PRO A 81 11.03 12.98 6.87
C PRO A 81 11.97 13.68 5.88
N CYS A 82 13.19 13.19 5.75
CA CYS A 82 14.18 13.81 4.86
C CYS A 82 14.10 13.29 3.43
N SER A 83 13.25 12.30 3.17
CA SER A 83 13.10 11.74 1.83
C SER A 83 12.00 12.45 1.06
N PRO A 84 12.05 12.44 -0.28
CA PRO A 84 10.92 12.97 -1.05
C PRO A 84 9.65 12.14 -0.82
N CYS A 85 8.51 12.81 -0.82
CA CYS A 85 7.21 12.14 -0.67
C CYS A 85 6.70 11.69 -2.03
N VAL A 86 7.49 10.87 -2.71
CA VAL A 86 7.16 10.28 -4.02
C VAL A 86 7.71 8.85 -4.02
N PRO A 87 7.18 7.98 -4.88
CA PRO A 87 7.69 6.61 -4.97
C PRO A 87 9.15 6.59 -5.39
N SER A 88 9.94 5.77 -4.71
CA SER A 88 11.33 5.52 -5.10
C SER A 88 11.37 4.50 -6.24
N ASN A 89 12.56 4.32 -6.83
CA ASN A 89 12.72 3.27 -7.83
C ASN A 89 12.42 1.89 -7.26
N VAL A 90 12.78 1.65 -6.00
CA VAL A 90 12.51 0.39 -5.34
C VAL A 90 11.00 0.21 -5.16
N ASP A 91 10.29 1.28 -4.80
CA ASP A 91 8.83 1.25 -4.67
C ASP A 91 8.17 0.87 -5.99
N ILE A 92 8.62 1.47 -7.09
CA ILE A 92 8.06 1.20 -8.42
C ILE A 92 8.35 -0.25 -8.83
N GLN A 93 9.55 -0.75 -8.58
CA GLN A 93 9.90 -2.12 -8.90
C GLN A 93 9.06 -3.11 -8.10
N MET A 94 8.83 -2.82 -6.81
CA MET A 94 7.97 -3.63 -5.97
C MET A 94 6.54 -3.63 -6.51
N ALA A 95 6.02 -2.46 -6.88
CA ALA A 95 4.68 -2.35 -7.43
C ALA A 95 4.54 -3.16 -8.71
N CYS A 96 5.52 -3.10 -9.59
CA CYS A 96 5.50 -3.86 -10.84
C CYS A 96 5.50 -5.36 -10.58
N ARG A 97 6.26 -5.83 -9.60
CA ARG A 97 6.28 -7.25 -9.26
C ARG A 97 4.93 -7.70 -8.70
N ILE A 98 4.33 -6.89 -7.83
CA ILE A 98 3.02 -7.20 -7.25
C ILE A 98 1.96 -7.26 -8.35
N MET A 99 1.95 -6.27 -9.23
CA MET A 99 0.99 -6.24 -10.33
C MET A 99 1.12 -7.47 -11.22
N ARG A 100 2.35 -7.85 -11.54
CA ARG A 100 2.60 -9.01 -12.41
C ARG A 100 2.15 -10.30 -11.73
N ALA A 101 2.47 -10.46 -10.46
CA ALA A 101 2.11 -11.66 -9.71
C ALA A 101 0.60 -11.80 -9.56
N ASN A 102 -0.14 -10.70 -9.51
CA ASN A 102 -1.58 -10.69 -9.27
C ASN A 102 -2.40 -10.34 -10.50
N ARG A 103 -1.74 -10.19 -11.66
CA ARG A 103 -2.40 -9.86 -12.94
C ARG A 103 -3.21 -8.58 -12.85
N MET A 104 -2.61 -7.56 -12.23
CA MET A 104 -3.25 -6.27 -12.05
C MET A 104 -2.73 -5.29 -13.09
N GLU A 105 -3.62 -4.40 -13.55
CA GLU A 105 -3.23 -3.36 -14.51
C GLU A 105 -2.78 -2.09 -13.84
N ARG A 106 -3.12 -1.92 -12.57
CA ARG A 106 -2.69 -0.75 -11.80
C ARG A 106 -2.63 -1.10 -10.34
N LEU A 107 -1.79 -0.36 -9.62
CA LEU A 107 -1.64 -0.52 -8.18
C LEU A 107 -1.51 0.86 -7.56
N TYR A 108 -2.24 1.11 -6.49
CA TYR A 108 -2.11 2.36 -5.78
C TYR A 108 -0.99 2.29 -4.77
N LEU A 109 -0.23 3.37 -4.68
CA LEU A 109 0.81 3.54 -3.66
C LEU A 109 0.44 4.76 -2.85
N LEU A 110 0.22 4.57 -1.56
CA LEU A 110 -0.03 5.66 -0.63
C LEU A 110 1.23 5.84 0.20
N ILE A 111 1.80 7.03 0.17
CA ILE A 111 3.02 7.33 0.92
C ILE A 111 2.65 8.25 2.08
N VAL A 112 3.03 7.81 3.28
CA VAL A 112 2.82 8.57 4.51
C VAL A 112 4.14 9.17 4.94
N GLN A 113 4.14 10.46 5.21
CA GLN A 113 5.34 11.14 5.68
C GLN A 113 4.92 12.15 6.73
N GLY A 114 5.13 11.81 8.00
CA GLY A 114 4.63 12.60 9.11
C GLY A 114 3.11 12.63 9.08
N GLU A 115 2.53 13.81 9.01
CA GLU A 115 1.07 13.98 8.95
C GLU A 115 0.56 14.09 7.53
N LYS A 116 1.44 14.00 6.56
CA LYS A 116 1.06 14.08 5.14
C LYS A 116 0.89 12.69 4.56
N CYS A 117 0.04 12.58 3.56
CA CYS A 117 -0.01 11.39 2.74
C CYS A 117 -0.30 11.78 1.31
N ARG A 118 0.28 11.04 0.36
CA ARG A 118 0.06 11.26 -1.07
C ARG A 118 -0.20 9.94 -1.75
N LEU A 119 -1.20 9.95 -2.62
CA LEU A 119 -1.62 8.75 -3.35
C LEU A 119 -1.10 8.81 -4.77
N PHE A 120 -0.48 7.72 -5.21
CA PHE A 120 0.03 7.55 -6.56
C PHE A 120 -0.60 6.31 -7.18
N CYS A 121 -0.64 6.28 -8.49
CA CYS A 121 -1.12 5.12 -9.23
C CYS A 121 -0.01 4.66 -10.17
N VAL A 122 0.41 3.41 -10.02
CA VAL A 122 1.36 2.78 -10.94
C VAL A 122 0.56 1.94 -11.91
N ALA A 123 0.78 2.15 -13.20
CA ALA A 123 0.08 1.41 -14.25
C ALA A 123 1.02 0.45 -14.94
N ALA A 124 0.52 -0.75 -15.19
CA ALA A 124 1.25 -1.75 -15.96
C ALA A 124 1.06 -1.43 -17.44
N HIS A 125 1.98 -0.67 -18.00
CA HIS A 125 1.92 -0.44 -19.41
C HIS A 125 2.69 -1.41 -20.16
N GLY A 126 2.16 -1.62 -21.21
CA GLY A 126 3.04 -2.07 -22.19
C GLY A 126 4.20 -1.12 -22.21
N LYS A 127 5.05 -1.40 -22.25
CA LYS A 127 6.00 -0.61 -22.36
C LYS A 127 6.12 -0.02 -23.54
N ASP A 128 5.47 0.12 -23.84
CA ASP A 128 5.37 0.75 -24.69
C ASP A 128 5.14 1.60 -24.78
N GLU A 129 5.17 1.76 -24.35
CA GLU A 129 5.03 2.58 -24.48
C GLU A 129 5.55 2.95 -24.27
#